data_61d1f99ee2f293e3a30595698fde2a0f
#
_entry.id   61d1f99ee2f293e3a30595698fde2a0f
#
_cell.length_a   1.000
_cell.length_b   1.000
_cell.length_c   1.000
_cell.angle_alpha   90.00
_cell.angle_beta   90.00
_cell.angle_gamma   90.00
#
_symmetry.space_group_name_H-M   'P 1'
#
loop_
_entity.id
_entity.type
_entity.pdbx_description
1 polymer ?
#
loop_
_entity_poly.entity_id
_entity_poly.type
_entity_poly.pdbx_seq_one_letter_code
_entity_poly.pdbx_strand_id
1 'polypeptide(L)'
;MVILEYNGRSPNISDNCYVSPLATLIGDVTVKDNAIIWPGSIIRAENSKINIGEYTTVFNGVMMFTRSQKSSINIGRYCIIESGVTILGCFLEDYIQIMEGSLIYEESSIGEGSIIIKNSQVPPGLIIPARSVLRGIPVEPIREQSRNEVLKQKDRAEHYSQLFMKIKEQLPNAQSYLLTLPDFVKLLLQKEN
;
A
#
# COMPACT_ATOMS: atom_id res chain seq x y z
N MET A 1 7.51 10.88 11.15
CA MET A 1 8.02 9.83 10.25
C MET A 1 9.34 9.34 10.83
N VAL A 2 9.47 8.03 11.00
CA VAL A 2 10.74 7.40 11.39
C VAL A 2 11.38 6.85 10.11
N ILE A 3 12.52 7.41 9.71
CA ILE A 3 13.33 6.94 8.58
C ILE A 3 14.64 6.43 9.15
N LEU A 4 14.94 5.15 8.92
CA LEU A 4 16.16 4.52 9.41
C LEU A 4 16.95 3.92 8.26
N GLU A 5 18.24 4.22 8.24
CA GLU A 5 19.21 3.51 7.42
C GLU A 5 19.41 2.09 7.96
N TYR A 6 19.58 1.13 7.07
CA TYR A 6 19.97 -0.23 7.40
C TYR A 6 20.98 -0.77 6.37
N ASN A 7 22.14 -1.21 6.84
CA ASN A 7 23.25 -1.71 6.01
C ASN A 7 23.66 -0.75 4.87
N GLY A 8 23.78 0.55 5.16
CA GLY A 8 24.18 1.58 4.18
C GLY A 8 23.10 1.93 3.16
N ARG A 9 21.84 1.51 3.37
CA ARG A 9 20.70 1.82 2.52
C ARG A 9 19.65 2.59 3.29
N SER A 10 19.26 3.73 2.75
CA SER A 10 18.22 4.60 3.31
C SER A 10 17.02 4.65 2.40
N PRO A 11 15.80 4.83 2.96
CA PRO A 11 14.61 5.04 2.16
C PRO A 11 14.74 6.20 1.17
N ASN A 12 14.38 5.94 -0.09
CA ASN A 12 14.30 6.92 -1.17
C ASN A 12 12.82 7.29 -1.39
N ILE A 13 12.45 8.50 -0.97
CA ILE A 13 11.07 8.97 -0.91
C ILE A 13 10.92 10.13 -1.87
N SER A 14 9.98 10.04 -2.82
CA SER A 14 9.67 11.15 -3.74
C SER A 14 9.19 12.39 -2.99
N ASP A 15 9.55 13.57 -3.47
CA ASP A 15 9.04 14.84 -2.95
C ASP A 15 7.54 15.02 -3.21
N ASN A 16 7.02 14.32 -4.23
CA ASN A 16 5.62 14.36 -4.64
C ASN A 16 4.75 13.26 -4.01
N CYS A 17 5.17 12.64 -2.92
CA CYS A 17 4.36 11.66 -2.19
C CYS A 17 3.98 12.19 -0.80
N TYR A 18 3.13 11.45 -0.11
CA TYR A 18 2.82 11.68 1.29
C TYR A 18 3.20 10.48 2.13
N VAL A 19 4.05 10.68 3.12
CA VAL A 19 4.36 9.69 4.15
C VAL A 19 3.99 10.25 5.51
N SER A 20 3.10 9.58 6.22
CA SER A 20 2.65 10.01 7.54
C SER A 20 3.82 10.18 8.52
N PRO A 21 3.80 11.22 9.36
CA PRO A 21 4.75 11.36 10.48
C PRO A 21 4.77 10.15 11.44
N LEU A 22 3.70 9.35 11.46
CA LEU A 22 3.59 8.14 12.29
C LEU A 22 3.92 6.84 11.54
N ALA A 23 4.39 6.91 10.31
CA ALA A 23 4.90 5.75 9.57
C ALA A 23 6.39 5.51 9.86
N THR A 24 6.82 4.25 9.75
CA THR A 24 8.22 3.81 9.91
C THR A 24 8.71 3.16 8.62
N LEU A 25 9.79 3.69 8.04
CA LEU A 25 10.45 3.16 6.86
C LEU A 25 11.91 2.84 7.19
N ILE A 26 12.34 1.60 6.90
CA ILE A 26 13.69 1.12 7.25
C ILE A 26 14.34 0.46 6.03
N GLY A 27 15.58 0.86 5.70
CA GLY A 27 16.42 0.21 4.70
C GLY A 27 16.07 0.60 3.26
N ASP A 28 16.19 -0.34 2.32
CA ASP A 28 16.07 -0.13 0.87
C ASP A 28 14.60 -0.01 0.43
N VAL A 29 13.94 1.05 0.86
CA VAL A 29 12.54 1.35 0.52
C VAL A 29 12.49 2.47 -0.51
N THR A 30 11.78 2.27 -1.61
CA THR A 30 11.50 3.32 -2.60
C THR A 30 10.01 3.63 -2.62
N VAL A 31 9.65 4.91 -2.46
CA VAL A 31 8.28 5.42 -2.56
C VAL A 31 8.20 6.39 -3.73
N LYS A 32 7.35 6.07 -4.70
CA LYS A 32 7.19 6.83 -5.95
C LYS A 32 6.21 7.99 -5.81
N ASP A 33 6.11 8.80 -6.88
CA ASP A 33 5.26 9.98 -6.96
C ASP A 33 3.78 9.65 -6.69
N ASN A 34 3.11 10.56 -6.01
CA ASN A 34 1.67 10.47 -5.69
C ASN A 34 1.28 9.25 -4.82
N ALA A 35 2.26 8.47 -4.34
CA ALA A 35 2.00 7.41 -3.37
C ALA A 35 1.70 7.99 -1.99
N ILE A 36 0.92 7.25 -1.21
CA ILE A 36 0.49 7.64 0.14
C ILE A 36 0.76 6.54 1.13
N ILE A 37 1.44 6.86 2.21
CA ILE A 37 1.67 5.96 3.34
C ILE A 37 0.98 6.54 4.58
N TRP A 38 -0.02 5.82 5.09
CA TRP A 38 -0.83 6.23 6.22
C TRP A 38 -0.19 5.95 7.59
N PRO A 39 -0.75 6.54 8.69
CA PRO A 39 -0.24 6.36 10.04
C PRO A 39 -0.11 4.90 10.47
N GLY A 40 0.93 4.59 11.24
CA GLY A 40 1.15 3.28 11.83
C GLY A 40 1.64 2.20 10.86
N SER A 41 1.86 2.53 9.58
CA SER A 41 2.45 1.60 8.62
C SER A 41 3.93 1.39 8.93
N ILE A 42 4.39 0.12 8.86
CA ILE A 42 5.77 -0.31 9.11
C ILE A 42 6.30 -1.01 7.86
N ILE A 43 7.30 -0.40 7.20
CA ILE A 43 7.87 -0.86 5.94
C ILE A 43 9.35 -1.10 6.16
N ARG A 44 9.78 -2.38 6.19
CA ARG A 44 11.13 -2.80 6.56
C ARG A 44 11.79 -3.62 5.45
N ALA A 45 12.70 -2.97 4.74
CA ALA A 45 13.50 -3.53 3.65
C ALA A 45 14.92 -3.90 4.13
N GLU A 46 15.03 -4.81 5.09
CA GLU A 46 16.30 -5.15 5.71
C GLU A 46 17.13 -6.15 4.88
N ASN A 47 16.48 -7.12 4.25
CA ASN A 47 17.16 -8.19 3.52
C ASN A 47 17.09 -8.04 2.00
N SER A 48 16.09 -7.34 1.51
CA SER A 48 15.88 -7.06 0.09
C SER A 48 15.24 -5.69 -0.05
N LYS A 49 14.76 -5.33 -1.25
CA LYS A 49 14.17 -4.02 -1.52
C LYS A 49 12.65 -4.05 -1.46
N ILE A 50 12.05 -2.89 -1.13
CA ILE A 50 10.61 -2.65 -1.23
C ILE A 50 10.39 -1.46 -2.15
N ASN A 51 9.62 -1.66 -3.22
CA ASN A 51 9.23 -0.60 -4.15
C ASN A 51 7.71 -0.39 -4.07
N ILE A 52 7.28 0.85 -3.88
CA ILE A 52 5.88 1.27 -3.87
C ILE A 52 5.66 2.19 -5.05
N GLY A 53 4.81 1.76 -5.98
CA GLY A 53 4.52 2.43 -7.24
C GLY A 53 3.72 3.71 -7.10
N GLU A 54 3.63 4.44 -8.20
CA GLU A 54 2.92 5.72 -8.29
C GLU A 54 1.42 5.56 -7.98
N TYR A 55 0.81 6.56 -7.35
CA TYR A 55 -0.60 6.59 -6.97
C TYR A 55 -1.05 5.43 -6.08
N THR A 56 -0.10 4.68 -5.50
CA THR A 56 -0.43 3.56 -4.61
C THR A 56 -0.68 4.08 -3.19
N THR A 57 -1.79 3.63 -2.60
CA THR A 57 -2.17 3.99 -1.23
C THR A 57 -1.94 2.81 -0.30
N VAL A 58 -1.14 3.02 0.73
CA VAL A 58 -0.87 2.09 1.82
C VAL A 58 -1.55 2.60 3.08
N PHE A 59 -2.65 1.94 3.49
CA PHE A 59 -3.48 2.38 4.61
C PHE A 59 -2.87 2.07 5.99
N ASN A 60 -3.61 2.46 7.04
CA ASN A 60 -3.16 2.41 8.43
C ASN A 60 -2.71 1.01 8.87
N GLY A 61 -1.59 0.95 9.59
CA GLY A 61 -1.13 -0.29 10.22
C GLY A 61 -0.72 -1.40 9.23
N VAL A 62 -0.49 -1.08 7.97
CA VAL A 62 0.06 -2.04 7.01
C VAL A 62 1.50 -2.39 7.39
N MET A 63 1.84 -3.67 7.32
CA MET A 63 3.16 -4.18 7.60
C MET A 63 3.78 -4.82 6.35
N MET A 64 4.99 -4.38 5.97
CA MET A 64 5.74 -4.93 4.85
C MET A 64 7.14 -5.32 5.31
N PHE A 65 7.52 -6.59 5.12
CA PHE A 65 8.81 -7.10 5.55
C PHE A 65 9.50 -7.93 4.47
N THR A 66 10.78 -7.68 4.24
CA THR A 66 11.62 -8.57 3.43
C THR A 66 12.35 -9.55 4.35
N ARG A 67 11.95 -10.83 4.33
CA ARG A 67 12.48 -11.86 5.26
C ARG A 67 13.79 -12.48 4.78
N SER A 68 14.08 -12.40 3.47
CA SER A 68 15.28 -12.94 2.85
C SER A 68 15.72 -12.08 1.66
N GLN A 69 16.90 -12.35 1.11
CA GLN A 69 17.38 -11.67 -0.09
C GLN A 69 16.50 -11.90 -1.33
N LYS A 70 15.70 -12.98 -1.34
CA LYS A 70 14.77 -13.30 -2.43
C LYS A 70 13.36 -12.73 -2.22
N SER A 71 13.04 -12.25 -1.03
CA SER A 71 11.70 -11.77 -0.68
C SER A 71 11.50 -10.27 -0.93
N SER A 72 11.89 -9.76 -2.11
CA SER A 72 11.57 -8.39 -2.49
C SER A 72 10.07 -8.16 -2.55
N ILE A 73 9.64 -6.92 -2.24
CA ILE A 73 8.26 -6.48 -2.40
C ILE A 73 8.23 -5.46 -3.52
N ASN A 74 7.50 -5.75 -4.58
CA ASN A 74 7.29 -4.82 -5.67
C ASN A 74 5.79 -4.58 -5.83
N ILE A 75 5.36 -3.37 -5.57
CA ILE A 75 3.96 -2.94 -5.70
C ILE A 75 3.87 -2.00 -6.88
N GLY A 76 3.02 -2.34 -7.84
CA GLY A 76 2.74 -1.56 -9.04
C GLY A 76 2.04 -0.24 -8.74
N ARG A 77 1.52 0.40 -9.78
CA ARG A 77 0.83 1.69 -9.71
C ARG A 77 -0.65 1.49 -9.39
N TYR A 78 -1.25 2.53 -8.79
CA TYR A 78 -2.69 2.57 -8.51
C TYR A 78 -3.18 1.40 -7.64
N CYS A 79 -2.31 0.84 -6.81
CA CYS A 79 -2.68 -0.20 -5.88
C CYS A 79 -3.30 0.40 -4.61
N ILE A 80 -4.23 -0.35 -4.00
CA ILE A 80 -4.86 0.01 -2.74
C ILE A 80 -4.59 -1.11 -1.75
N ILE A 81 -3.71 -0.85 -0.77
CA ILE A 81 -3.36 -1.79 0.29
C ILE A 81 -4.08 -1.34 1.56
N GLU A 82 -5.15 -2.02 1.91
CA GLU A 82 -6.04 -1.61 3.00
C GLU A 82 -5.47 -1.89 4.40
N SER A 83 -6.15 -1.38 5.41
CA SER A 83 -5.65 -1.36 6.79
C SER A 83 -5.33 -2.76 7.33
N GLY A 84 -4.22 -2.87 8.07
CA GLY A 84 -3.81 -4.10 8.73
C GLY A 84 -3.35 -5.23 7.80
N VAL A 85 -3.16 -4.96 6.51
CA VAL A 85 -2.58 -5.93 5.57
C VAL A 85 -1.13 -6.19 5.93
N THR A 86 -0.71 -7.46 5.84
CA THR A 86 0.70 -7.87 6.00
C THR A 86 1.22 -8.46 4.69
N ILE A 87 2.40 -7.99 4.24
CA ILE A 87 3.08 -8.43 3.02
C ILE A 87 4.49 -8.89 3.38
N LEU A 88 4.84 -10.12 3.00
CA LEU A 88 6.10 -10.76 3.38
C LEU A 88 7.08 -11.00 2.20
N GLY A 89 6.82 -10.41 1.03
CA GLY A 89 7.64 -10.56 -0.17
C GLY A 89 6.81 -11.04 -1.35
N CYS A 90 6.43 -10.14 -2.26
CA CYS A 90 5.59 -10.50 -3.40
C CYS A 90 5.77 -9.52 -4.55
N PHE A 91 5.24 -9.90 -5.70
CA PHE A 91 5.10 -9.05 -6.87
C PHE A 91 3.62 -8.73 -7.10
N LEU A 92 3.24 -7.47 -6.97
CA LEU A 92 1.91 -6.95 -7.29
C LEU A 92 2.00 -6.11 -8.56
N GLU A 93 1.25 -6.48 -9.60
CA GLU A 93 1.10 -5.65 -10.79
C GLU A 93 0.26 -4.39 -10.51
N ASP A 94 -0.14 -3.66 -11.54
CA ASP A 94 -0.90 -2.41 -11.40
C ASP A 94 -2.37 -2.67 -11.00
N TYR A 95 -3.04 -1.67 -10.42
CA TYR A 95 -4.48 -1.65 -10.09
C TYR A 95 -4.95 -2.75 -9.14
N ILE A 96 -4.11 -3.22 -8.25
CA ILE A 96 -4.46 -4.27 -7.29
C ILE A 96 -5.10 -3.67 -6.04
N GLN A 97 -6.13 -4.36 -5.52
CA GLN A 97 -6.68 -4.08 -4.20
C GLN A 97 -6.47 -5.27 -3.27
N ILE A 98 -5.74 -5.05 -2.18
CA ILE A 98 -5.63 -5.99 -1.07
C ILE A 98 -6.47 -5.45 0.07
N MET A 99 -7.57 -6.14 0.39
CA MET A 99 -8.51 -5.68 1.41
C MET A 99 -8.04 -6.02 2.82
N GLU A 100 -8.64 -5.35 3.79
CA GLU A 100 -8.29 -5.33 5.21
C GLU A 100 -7.91 -6.69 5.80
N GLY A 101 -6.85 -6.70 6.63
CA GLY A 101 -6.43 -7.86 7.42
C GLY A 101 -5.90 -9.04 6.61
N SER A 102 -5.71 -8.89 5.30
CA SER A 102 -5.19 -9.97 4.45
C SER A 102 -3.69 -10.16 4.64
N LEU A 103 -3.21 -11.38 4.40
CA LEU A 103 -1.81 -11.77 4.51
C LEU A 103 -1.30 -12.31 3.17
N ILE A 104 -0.25 -11.69 2.65
CA ILE A 104 0.39 -12.06 1.38
C ILE A 104 1.77 -12.63 1.67
N TYR A 105 1.97 -13.90 1.36
CA TYR A 105 3.23 -14.59 1.60
C TYR A 105 4.24 -14.40 0.48
N GLU A 106 5.48 -14.83 0.76
CA GLU A 106 6.65 -14.68 -0.08
C GLU A 106 6.47 -15.38 -1.45
N GLU A 107 7.18 -14.86 -2.45
CA GLU A 107 7.25 -15.41 -3.82
C GLU A 107 5.89 -15.50 -4.54
N SER A 108 4.82 -14.94 -3.96
CA SER A 108 3.54 -14.84 -4.65
C SER A 108 3.55 -13.72 -5.68
N SER A 109 2.80 -13.91 -6.77
CA SER A 109 2.62 -12.92 -7.83
C SER A 109 1.14 -12.70 -8.08
N ILE A 110 0.71 -11.44 -8.05
CA ILE A 110 -0.70 -11.07 -8.24
C ILE A 110 -0.82 -10.21 -9.49
N GLY A 111 -1.58 -10.71 -10.46
CA GLY A 111 -1.77 -10.08 -11.76
C GLY A 111 -2.66 -8.84 -11.70
N GLU A 112 -2.49 -7.98 -12.70
CA GLU A 112 -3.12 -6.66 -12.86
C GLU A 112 -4.62 -6.68 -12.56
N GLY A 113 -5.10 -5.68 -11.83
CA GLY A 113 -6.50 -5.49 -11.55
C GLY A 113 -7.14 -6.58 -10.70
N SER A 114 -6.37 -7.32 -9.91
CA SER A 114 -6.92 -8.35 -9.03
C SER A 114 -7.34 -7.77 -7.67
N ILE A 115 -8.29 -8.45 -7.01
CA ILE A 115 -8.76 -8.12 -5.66
C ILE A 115 -8.57 -9.33 -4.74
N ILE A 116 -7.89 -9.11 -3.63
CA ILE A 116 -7.87 -10.04 -2.50
C ILE A 116 -8.87 -9.53 -1.47
N ILE A 117 -9.93 -10.29 -1.24
CA ILE A 117 -11.01 -9.95 -0.30
C ILE A 117 -10.48 -10.00 1.14
N LYS A 118 -11.06 -9.19 2.01
CA LYS A 118 -10.65 -9.03 3.41
C LYS A 118 -10.44 -10.37 4.14
N ASN A 119 -9.46 -10.36 5.07
CA ASN A 119 -9.11 -11.50 5.92
C ASN A 119 -8.73 -12.77 5.13
N SER A 120 -8.14 -12.61 3.96
CA SER A 120 -7.69 -13.72 3.11
C SER A 120 -6.19 -13.94 3.22
N GLN A 121 -5.74 -15.15 2.88
CA GLN A 121 -4.31 -15.49 2.87
C GLN A 121 -3.88 -16.02 1.50
N VAL A 122 -2.94 -15.32 0.88
CA VAL A 122 -2.28 -15.76 -0.36
C VAL A 122 -1.06 -16.58 0.02
N PRO A 123 -1.05 -17.90 -0.24
CA PRO A 123 0.05 -18.77 0.16
C PRO A 123 1.34 -18.47 -0.63
N PRO A 124 2.51 -18.93 -0.11
CA PRO A 124 3.79 -18.73 -0.79
C PRO A 124 3.80 -19.27 -2.21
N GLY A 125 4.45 -18.54 -3.13
CA GLY A 125 4.65 -18.97 -4.52
C GLY A 125 3.40 -19.02 -5.40
N LEU A 126 2.22 -18.62 -4.89
CA LEU A 126 1.00 -18.63 -5.71
C LEU A 126 1.05 -17.54 -6.78
N ILE A 127 0.77 -17.94 -8.03
CA ILE A 127 0.62 -17.02 -9.17
C ILE A 127 -0.87 -16.81 -9.43
N ILE A 128 -1.33 -15.59 -9.27
CA ILE A 128 -2.73 -15.19 -9.46
C ILE A 128 -2.85 -14.47 -10.80
N PRO A 129 -3.69 -14.97 -11.73
CA PRO A 129 -3.92 -14.30 -13.01
C PRO A 129 -4.52 -12.90 -12.84
N ALA A 130 -4.32 -12.03 -13.85
CA ALA A 130 -4.92 -10.70 -13.87
C ALA A 130 -6.45 -10.74 -13.71
N ARG A 131 -7.01 -9.69 -13.11
CA ARG A 131 -8.44 -9.46 -12.89
C ARG A 131 -9.15 -10.51 -12.04
N SER A 132 -8.41 -11.26 -11.26
CA SER A 132 -8.96 -12.28 -10.36
C SER A 132 -9.52 -11.65 -9.08
N VAL A 133 -10.67 -12.11 -8.63
CA VAL A 133 -11.22 -11.80 -7.30
C VAL A 133 -11.14 -13.07 -6.45
N LEU A 134 -10.37 -13.02 -5.36
CA LEU A 134 -10.09 -14.17 -4.52
C LEU A 134 -10.46 -13.90 -3.06
N ARG A 135 -10.85 -15.00 -2.37
CA ARG A 135 -11.17 -14.98 -0.92
C ARG A 135 -10.80 -16.29 -0.27
N GLY A 136 -10.46 -16.24 1.03
CA GLY A 136 -10.33 -17.43 1.88
C GLY A 136 -8.93 -17.65 2.43
N ILE A 137 -8.79 -18.74 3.19
CA ILE A 137 -7.56 -19.21 3.83
C ILE A 137 -7.42 -20.71 3.55
N PRO A 138 -6.61 -21.10 2.52
CA PRO A 138 -5.99 -20.27 1.48
C PRO A 138 -7.00 -19.61 0.55
N VAL A 139 -6.54 -18.63 -0.25
CA VAL A 139 -7.41 -17.96 -1.23
C VAL A 139 -7.89 -18.90 -2.31
N GLU A 140 -9.16 -18.74 -2.68
CA GLU A 140 -9.78 -19.39 -3.83
C GLU A 140 -10.43 -18.35 -4.75
N PRO A 141 -10.44 -18.57 -6.08
CA PRO A 141 -11.04 -17.65 -7.02
C PRO A 141 -12.57 -17.65 -6.86
N ILE A 142 -13.17 -16.46 -6.85
CA ILE A 142 -14.61 -16.25 -6.79
C ILE A 142 -15.17 -15.91 -8.17
N ARG A 143 -14.51 -14.97 -8.87
CA ARG A 143 -14.88 -14.46 -10.18
C ARG A 143 -13.74 -13.69 -10.84
N GLU A 144 -13.92 -13.37 -12.08
CA GLU A 144 -13.06 -12.40 -12.79
C GLU A 144 -13.68 -10.99 -12.72
N GLN A 145 -12.83 -9.96 -12.71
CA GLN A 145 -13.25 -8.57 -12.87
C GLN A 145 -13.39 -8.18 -14.34
N SER A 146 -14.37 -7.35 -14.63
CA SER A 146 -14.46 -6.66 -15.91
C SER A 146 -13.41 -5.53 -16.00
N ARG A 147 -13.08 -5.12 -17.23
CA ARG A 147 -12.17 -3.97 -17.45
C ARG A 147 -12.70 -2.68 -16.80
N ASN A 148 -14.02 -2.47 -16.80
CA ASN A 148 -14.62 -1.29 -16.18
C ASN A 148 -14.46 -1.28 -14.65
N GLU A 149 -14.47 -2.44 -14.01
CA GLU A 149 -14.20 -2.53 -12.57
C GLU A 149 -12.74 -2.17 -12.25
N VAL A 150 -11.78 -2.61 -13.07
CA VAL A 150 -10.37 -2.24 -12.93
C VAL A 150 -10.17 -0.73 -13.10
N LEU A 151 -10.83 -0.10 -14.08
CA LEU A 151 -10.77 1.36 -14.25
C LEU A 151 -11.30 2.10 -13.02
N LYS A 152 -12.38 1.61 -12.40
CA LYS A 152 -12.89 2.20 -11.14
C LYS A 152 -11.91 2.04 -9.96
N GLN A 153 -11.06 1.00 -9.95
CA GLN A 153 -9.98 0.90 -8.96
C GLN A 153 -8.93 1.98 -9.18
N LYS A 154 -8.55 2.23 -10.44
CA LYS A 154 -7.66 3.32 -10.81
C LYS A 154 -8.20 4.67 -10.32
N ASP A 155 -9.45 4.99 -10.69
CA ASP A 155 -10.10 6.26 -10.31
C ASP A 155 -10.11 6.43 -8.77
N ARG A 156 -10.31 5.35 -8.04
CA ARG A 156 -10.30 5.34 -6.56
C ARG A 156 -8.91 5.63 -6.00
N ALA A 157 -7.87 5.01 -6.56
CA ALA A 157 -6.48 5.25 -6.14
C ALA A 157 -6.06 6.71 -6.43
N GLU A 158 -6.40 7.25 -7.60
CA GLU A 158 -6.18 8.66 -7.94
C GLU A 158 -6.92 9.60 -6.98
N HIS A 159 -8.16 9.29 -6.66
CA HIS A 159 -8.96 10.09 -5.72
C HIS A 159 -8.30 10.16 -4.34
N TYR A 160 -7.83 9.04 -3.79
CA TYR A 160 -7.08 9.04 -2.53
C TYR A 160 -5.83 9.91 -2.63
N SER A 161 -5.04 9.75 -3.69
CA SER A 161 -3.83 10.55 -3.89
C SER A 161 -4.14 12.06 -3.91
N GLN A 162 -5.11 12.48 -4.71
CA GLN A 162 -5.51 13.89 -4.83
C GLN A 162 -6.02 14.46 -3.50
N LEU A 163 -6.80 13.69 -2.76
CA LEU A 163 -7.30 14.10 -1.44
C LEU A 163 -6.14 14.38 -0.48
N PHE A 164 -5.15 13.48 -0.43
CA PHE A 164 -4.01 13.64 0.46
C PHE A 164 -3.05 14.75 0.06
N MET A 165 -2.83 14.96 -1.22
CA MET A 165 -2.01 16.07 -1.68
C MET A 165 -2.64 17.41 -1.29
N LYS A 166 -3.97 17.55 -1.37
CA LYS A 166 -4.69 18.74 -0.88
C LYS A 166 -4.55 18.93 0.64
N ILE A 167 -4.59 17.83 1.41
CA ILE A 167 -4.38 17.89 2.87
C ILE A 167 -2.95 18.34 3.17
N LYS A 168 -1.94 17.80 2.45
CA LYS A 168 -0.54 18.20 2.59
C LYS A 168 -0.35 19.70 2.35
N GLU A 169 -0.99 20.26 1.34
CA GLU A 169 -0.94 21.70 1.02
C GLU A 169 -1.62 22.57 2.10
N GLN A 170 -2.72 22.10 2.67
CA GLN A 170 -3.49 22.83 3.69
C GLN A 170 -2.86 22.75 5.09
N LEU A 171 -1.96 21.80 5.33
CA LEU A 171 -1.28 21.58 6.61
C LEU A 171 0.24 21.72 6.47
N PRO A 172 0.77 22.91 6.11
CA PRO A 172 2.20 23.12 5.84
C PRO A 172 3.11 22.77 7.02
N ASN A 173 2.56 22.64 8.24
CA ASN A 173 3.28 22.23 9.45
C ASN A 173 2.80 20.88 9.99
N ALA A 174 2.28 19.99 9.16
CA ALA A 174 1.80 18.66 9.57
C ALA A 174 2.85 17.79 10.27
N GLN A 175 4.11 18.19 10.27
CA GLN A 175 5.15 17.59 11.12
C GLN A 175 4.95 17.86 12.61
N SER A 176 4.18 18.89 13.00
CA SER A 176 3.93 19.28 14.39
C SER A 176 2.52 18.91 14.91
N TYR A 177 1.60 18.52 14.04
CA TYR A 177 0.27 18.11 14.46
C TYR A 177 0.12 16.60 14.37
N LEU A 178 0.03 15.95 15.51
CA LEU A 178 -0.64 14.68 15.69
C LEU A 178 -2.10 14.88 15.24
N LEU A 179 -2.39 14.68 13.94
CA LEU A 179 -3.77 14.57 13.50
C LEU A 179 -4.38 13.39 14.26
N THR A 180 -5.18 13.68 15.25
CA THR A 180 -6.01 12.66 15.87
C THR A 180 -7.01 12.18 14.80
N LEU A 181 -7.30 10.90 14.77
CA LEU A 181 -8.29 10.29 13.85
C LEU A 181 -9.59 11.11 13.72
N PRO A 182 -10.13 11.73 14.83
CA PRO A 182 -11.32 12.56 14.78
C PRO A 182 -11.21 13.79 13.89
N ASP A 183 -10.05 14.45 13.84
CA ASP A 183 -9.87 15.67 13.05
C ASP A 183 -9.76 15.36 11.56
N PHE A 184 -9.14 14.25 11.22
CA PHE A 184 -9.07 13.76 9.86
C PHE A 184 -10.46 13.36 9.33
N VAL A 185 -11.24 12.63 10.11
CA VAL A 185 -12.63 12.25 9.77
C VAL A 185 -13.52 13.47 9.58
N LYS A 186 -13.38 14.50 10.42
CA LYS A 186 -14.10 15.77 10.27
C LYS A 186 -13.78 16.47 8.94
N LEU A 187 -12.51 16.44 8.52
CA LEU A 187 -12.09 17.05 7.25
C LEU A 187 -12.68 16.32 6.03
N LEU A 188 -12.82 15.01 6.11
CA LEU A 188 -13.46 14.19 5.07
C LEU A 188 -14.98 14.42 4.99
N LEU A 189 -15.65 14.54 6.13
CA LEU A 189 -17.12 14.69 6.22
C LEU A 189 -17.61 16.09 5.90
N GLN A 190 -16.76 17.13 5.97
CA GLN A 190 -17.14 18.52 5.64
C GLN A 190 -17.31 18.78 4.14
N LYS A 191 -17.02 17.82 3.26
CA LYS A 191 -17.12 17.98 1.79
C LYS A 191 -18.26 17.21 1.13
N GLU A 192 -19.13 16.56 1.88
CA GLU A 192 -20.37 15.93 1.37
C GLU A 192 -21.63 16.80 1.49
N ASN A 193 -21.46 18.11 1.82
CA ASN A 193 -22.55 19.10 1.83
C ASN A 193 -22.31 20.23 0.83
#